data_26ef61e068506d86ae281647e1c6a503
#
_entry.id   26ef61e068506d86ae281647e1c6a503
#
_cell.length_a   1.000
_cell.length_b   1.000
_cell.length_c   1.000
_cell.angle_alpha   90.00
_cell.angle_beta   90.00
_cell.angle_gamma   90.00
#
_symmetry.space_group_name_H-M   'P 1'
#
loop_
_entity.id
_entity.type
_entity.pdbx_description
1 polymer ?
#
loop_
_entity_poly.entity_id
_entity_poly.type
_entity_poly.pdbx_seq_one_letter_code
_entity_poly.pdbx_strand_id
1 'polypeptide(L)'
;MYVDHVDDEVDRNIDDLLDGLEGAARTERAELVGWLLEQGITTDEIRATNPPLLLASRRVIGDDGTYVSAREISEQHNIDLTLLQRVQRAIGLARVDDPDAAIHMRADGEAAAYAQRFVELGLNPDQVVLVVRVLAEGLSHAAEVMRYAALAAIMRPGASELEIAQASKALVSQIGPQLGPMIEQMLFMQLRHTMETEAVNAAERAAGKPLPGAREVTVAFADLVGFTRLGEVVSPEELGQLASRLAGLARDVTAPPVRFIKTIGDAVMFVCPEPAPLLDVVLKLVEAVDTDNDFPRLRAGVSSGMAVSRAGDWFGSPVNVASRVTGVARPGTVLVAESVWDVVGESGEFSASFAGARRLKGVKNEVKLFRVRRGGYIRDNE
;
A
#
# COMPACT_ATOMS: atom_id res chain seq x y z
N MET A 1 38.09 45.42 -18.53
CA MET A 1 37.82 45.64 -17.11
C MET A 1 36.29 45.41 -16.87
N TYR A 2 35.77 44.19 -17.17
CA TYR A 2 34.34 43.83 -17.03
C TYR A 2 34.16 42.35 -16.76
N VAL A 3 35.19 41.63 -16.36
CA VAL A 3 35.12 40.16 -16.14
C VAL A 3 35.17 39.80 -14.65
N ASP A 4 35.64 40.67 -13.77
CA ASP A 4 35.90 40.35 -12.37
C ASP A 4 34.67 40.49 -11.43
N HIS A 5 33.52 41.07 -11.88
CA HIS A 5 32.36 41.26 -11.00
C HIS A 5 31.34 40.12 -11.00
N VAL A 6 31.36 39.27 -12.01
CA VAL A 6 30.41 38.14 -12.11
C VAL A 6 30.87 36.96 -11.27
N ASP A 7 32.19 36.71 -11.23
CA ASP A 7 32.77 35.63 -10.44
C ASP A 7 32.68 35.90 -8.91
N ASP A 8 32.84 37.16 -8.49
CA ASP A 8 32.73 37.58 -7.08
C ASP A 8 31.29 37.47 -6.53
N GLU A 9 30.29 37.63 -7.34
CA GLU A 9 28.86 37.51 -6.93
C GLU A 9 28.42 36.04 -6.87
N VAL A 10 28.93 35.20 -7.73
CA VAL A 10 28.74 33.75 -7.73
C VAL A 10 29.43 33.10 -6.54
N ASP A 11 30.67 33.50 -6.26
CA ASP A 11 31.45 32.99 -5.12
C ASP A 11 30.81 33.33 -3.75
N ARG A 12 30.28 34.56 -3.58
CA ARG A 12 29.54 34.91 -2.36
C ARG A 12 28.26 34.15 -2.16
N ASN A 13 27.60 33.79 -3.24
CA ASN A 13 26.33 33.05 -3.22
C ASN A 13 26.51 31.55 -2.90
N ILE A 14 27.71 31.01 -3.09
CA ILE A 14 28.07 29.63 -2.75
C ILE A 14 28.50 29.51 -1.29
N ASP A 15 29.21 30.50 -0.74
CA ASP A 15 29.69 30.47 0.63
C ASP A 15 28.55 30.32 1.67
N ASP A 16 27.42 30.99 1.44
CA ASP A 16 26.21 30.85 2.27
C ASP A 16 25.67 29.41 2.30
N LEU A 17 25.85 28.63 1.24
CA LEU A 17 25.43 27.23 1.16
C LEU A 17 26.35 26.26 1.94
N LEU A 18 27.52 26.77 2.34
CA LEU A 18 28.55 26.06 3.07
C LEU A 18 28.65 26.50 4.54
N ASP A 19 27.76 27.39 4.98
CA ASP A 19 27.75 27.92 6.34
C ASP A 19 27.59 26.83 7.40
N GLY A 20 28.40 26.92 8.46
CA GLY A 20 28.40 25.94 9.54
C GLY A 20 29.14 24.64 9.23
N LEU A 21 29.76 24.51 8.06
CA LEU A 21 30.57 23.34 7.68
C LEU A 21 32.07 23.70 7.73
N GLU A 22 32.90 22.80 8.25
CA GLU A 22 34.35 22.93 8.34
C GLU A 22 35.09 21.72 7.80
N GLY A 23 36.33 21.88 7.40
CA GLY A 23 37.23 20.81 6.98
C GLY A 23 36.69 19.97 5.82
N ALA A 24 36.74 18.65 5.94
CA ALA A 24 36.34 17.71 4.90
C ALA A 24 34.86 17.87 4.52
N ALA A 25 33.97 18.09 5.50
CA ALA A 25 32.52 18.25 5.23
C ALA A 25 32.23 19.49 4.37
N ARG A 26 32.98 20.59 4.57
CA ARG A 26 32.85 21.80 3.73
C ARG A 26 33.30 21.52 2.28
N THR A 27 34.41 20.78 2.13
CA THR A 27 34.92 20.42 0.80
C THR A 27 33.93 19.54 0.06
N GLU A 28 33.41 18.46 0.68
CA GLU A 28 32.43 17.58 0.07
C GLU A 28 31.14 18.32 -0.34
N ARG A 29 30.63 19.20 0.52
CA ARG A 29 29.46 20.02 0.21
C ARG A 29 29.74 20.98 -0.94
N ALA A 30 30.92 21.60 -1.03
CA ALA A 30 31.30 22.49 -2.13
C ALA A 30 31.35 21.74 -3.47
N GLU A 31 31.88 20.52 -3.49
CA GLU A 31 31.90 19.67 -4.69
C GLU A 31 30.47 19.31 -5.12
N LEU A 32 29.59 18.93 -4.18
CA LEU A 32 28.19 18.66 -4.48
C LEU A 32 27.50 19.90 -5.04
N VAL A 33 27.64 21.06 -4.41
CA VAL A 33 27.02 22.32 -4.84
C VAL A 33 27.49 22.68 -6.27
N GLY A 34 28.79 22.61 -6.54
CA GLY A 34 29.34 22.85 -7.87
C GLY A 34 28.69 21.95 -8.92
N TRP A 35 28.62 20.66 -8.65
CA TRP A 35 27.97 19.71 -9.57
C TRP A 35 26.46 19.97 -9.73
N LEU A 36 25.72 20.34 -8.68
CA LEU A 36 24.30 20.67 -8.77
C LEU A 36 24.05 21.91 -9.65
N LEU A 37 24.90 22.92 -9.55
CA LEU A 37 24.85 24.10 -10.43
C LEU A 37 25.10 23.72 -11.89
N GLU A 38 26.07 22.83 -12.18
CA GLU A 38 26.29 22.28 -13.52
C GLU A 38 25.08 21.50 -14.06
N GLN A 39 24.27 20.92 -13.17
CA GLN A 39 23.00 20.27 -13.53
C GLN A 39 21.84 21.25 -13.75
N GLY A 40 22.08 22.57 -13.67
CA GLY A 40 21.05 23.61 -13.83
C GLY A 40 20.15 23.83 -12.62
N ILE A 41 20.57 23.37 -11.45
CA ILE A 41 19.85 23.61 -10.18
C ILE A 41 20.34 24.95 -9.62
N THR A 42 19.42 25.81 -9.24
CA THR A 42 19.75 27.16 -8.76
C THR A 42 20.20 27.16 -7.28
N THR A 43 20.95 28.19 -6.91
CA THR A 43 21.38 28.41 -5.52
C THR A 43 20.19 28.50 -4.54
N ASP A 44 19.07 29.08 -4.99
CA ASP A 44 17.86 29.19 -4.17
C ASP A 44 17.20 27.83 -3.92
N GLU A 45 17.16 26.94 -4.92
CA GLU A 45 16.68 25.57 -4.76
C GLU A 45 17.57 24.76 -3.81
N ILE A 46 18.89 24.91 -3.92
CA ILE A 46 19.85 24.27 -3.04
C ILE A 46 19.64 24.75 -1.60
N ARG A 47 19.48 26.07 -1.41
CA ARG A 47 19.24 26.69 -0.10
C ARG A 47 17.92 26.23 0.55
N ALA A 48 16.86 26.09 -0.25
CA ALA A 48 15.54 25.66 0.21
C ALA A 48 15.49 24.16 0.58
N THR A 49 16.52 23.38 0.18
CA THR A 49 16.53 21.91 0.36
C THR A 49 17.66 21.46 1.28
N ASN A 50 17.34 20.82 2.37
CA ASN A 50 18.34 20.24 3.27
C ASN A 50 17.98 18.77 3.62
N PRO A 51 18.83 17.78 3.25
CA PRO A 51 20.05 17.87 2.45
C PRO A 51 19.79 17.94 0.93
N PRO A 52 20.66 18.60 0.14
CA PRO A 52 20.43 18.80 -1.30
C PRO A 52 20.82 17.60 -2.19
N LEU A 53 21.30 16.50 -1.62
CA LEU A 53 21.82 15.30 -2.33
C LEU A 53 20.90 14.76 -3.42
N LEU A 54 19.58 14.88 -3.27
CA LEU A 54 18.60 14.26 -4.15
C LEU A 54 17.99 15.24 -5.16
N LEU A 55 18.39 16.51 -5.17
CA LEU A 55 17.80 17.52 -6.08
C LEU A 55 17.92 17.12 -7.54
N ALA A 56 19.12 16.67 -7.98
CA ALA A 56 19.31 16.24 -9.35
C ALA A 56 18.46 15.01 -9.73
N SER A 57 18.19 14.11 -8.78
CA SER A 57 17.29 12.97 -8.98
C SER A 57 15.83 13.41 -9.08
N ARG A 58 15.42 14.40 -8.27
CA ARG A 58 14.06 14.99 -8.31
C ARG A 58 13.78 15.63 -9.67
N ARG A 59 14.78 16.27 -10.31
CA ARG A 59 14.66 16.79 -11.68
C ARG A 59 14.28 15.71 -12.69
N VAL A 60 14.84 14.51 -12.56
CA VAL A 60 14.55 13.38 -13.48
C VAL A 60 13.11 12.93 -13.38
N ILE A 61 12.48 13.05 -12.21
CA ILE A 61 11.07 12.65 -11.97
C ILE A 61 10.08 13.82 -12.04
N GLY A 62 10.48 14.94 -12.64
CA GLY A 62 9.58 16.04 -12.99
C GLY A 62 9.59 17.25 -12.06
N ASP A 63 10.41 17.27 -11.01
CA ASP A 63 10.57 18.46 -10.17
C ASP A 63 11.51 19.46 -10.88
N ASP A 64 10.93 20.33 -11.68
CA ASP A 64 11.65 21.38 -12.41
C ASP A 64 11.80 22.69 -11.62
N GLY A 65 11.41 22.70 -10.36
CA GLY A 65 11.43 23.87 -9.49
C GLY A 65 10.34 24.89 -9.80
N THR A 66 9.42 24.56 -10.72
CA THR A 66 8.31 25.47 -11.07
C THR A 66 7.08 25.14 -10.22
N TYR A 67 6.59 26.16 -9.53
CA TYR A 67 5.36 26.09 -8.74
C TYR A 67 4.27 26.89 -9.40
N VAL A 68 3.07 26.36 -9.39
CA VAL A 68 1.87 26.94 -10.02
C VAL A 68 0.72 26.93 -9.02
N SER A 69 -0.28 27.77 -9.28
CA SER A 69 -1.49 27.84 -8.48
C SER A 69 -2.53 26.82 -8.95
N ALA A 70 -3.49 26.48 -8.07
CA ALA A 70 -4.61 25.62 -8.44
C ALA A 70 -5.44 26.24 -9.58
N ARG A 71 -5.54 27.57 -9.62
CA ARG A 71 -6.24 28.28 -10.70
C ARG A 71 -5.53 28.13 -12.03
N GLU A 72 -4.21 28.32 -12.08
CA GLU A 72 -3.42 28.13 -13.31
C GLU A 72 -3.56 26.70 -13.84
N ILE A 73 -3.51 25.68 -12.98
CA ILE A 73 -3.73 24.28 -13.37
C ILE A 73 -5.16 24.09 -13.92
N SER A 74 -6.17 24.65 -13.24
CA SER A 74 -7.56 24.58 -13.65
C SER A 74 -7.77 25.16 -15.06
N GLU A 75 -7.21 26.34 -15.32
CA GLU A 75 -7.31 27.03 -16.61
C GLU A 75 -6.53 26.32 -17.71
N GLN A 76 -5.29 25.92 -17.42
CA GLN A 76 -4.41 25.25 -18.40
C GLN A 76 -4.99 23.92 -18.89
N HIS A 77 -5.62 23.15 -18.00
CA HIS A 77 -6.11 21.81 -18.28
C HIS A 77 -7.65 21.74 -18.44
N ASN A 78 -8.33 22.87 -18.39
CA ASN A 78 -9.80 22.98 -18.45
C ASN A 78 -10.51 22.03 -17.47
N ILE A 79 -10.00 21.94 -16.25
CA ILE A 79 -10.59 21.14 -15.17
C ILE A 79 -11.37 22.05 -14.22
N ASP A 80 -12.57 21.62 -13.80
CA ASP A 80 -13.31 22.33 -12.76
C ASP A 80 -12.47 22.48 -11.48
N LEU A 81 -12.35 23.70 -10.98
CA LEU A 81 -11.50 24.03 -9.83
C LEU A 81 -11.89 23.21 -8.57
N THR A 82 -13.20 22.98 -8.39
CA THR A 82 -13.69 22.18 -7.26
C THR A 82 -13.27 20.71 -7.40
N LEU A 83 -13.35 20.18 -8.61
CA LEU A 83 -12.88 18.81 -8.90
C LEU A 83 -11.37 18.72 -8.70
N LEU A 84 -10.60 19.68 -9.23
CA LEU A 84 -9.15 19.74 -9.07
C LEU A 84 -8.74 19.70 -7.58
N GLN A 85 -9.33 20.57 -6.76
CA GLN A 85 -9.04 20.62 -5.33
C GLN A 85 -9.42 19.32 -4.59
N ARG A 86 -10.47 18.63 -5.05
CA ARG A 86 -10.84 17.30 -4.52
C ARG A 86 -9.84 16.24 -4.90
N VAL A 87 -9.33 16.27 -6.13
CA VAL A 87 -8.29 15.37 -6.64
C VAL A 87 -6.97 15.62 -5.89
N GLN A 88 -6.54 16.87 -5.75
CA GLN A 88 -5.34 17.24 -4.99
C GLN A 88 -5.39 16.70 -3.56
N ARG A 89 -6.51 16.82 -2.87
CA ARG A 89 -6.70 16.21 -1.55
C ARG A 89 -6.68 14.68 -1.59
N ALA A 90 -7.20 14.08 -2.63
CA ALA A 90 -7.21 12.62 -2.77
C ALA A 90 -5.81 12.03 -2.97
N ILE A 91 -4.89 12.75 -3.63
CA ILE A 91 -3.48 12.37 -3.79
C ILE A 91 -2.59 12.75 -2.60
N GLY A 92 -3.15 13.39 -1.56
CA GLY A 92 -2.43 13.72 -0.33
C GLY A 92 -1.80 15.12 -0.31
N LEU A 93 -2.09 15.98 -1.28
CA LEU A 93 -1.61 17.37 -1.25
C LEU A 93 -2.35 18.17 -0.17
N ALA A 94 -1.63 19.10 0.44
CA ALA A 94 -2.18 19.98 1.47
C ALA A 94 -3.37 20.81 0.93
N ARG A 95 -4.35 21.01 1.79
CA ARG A 95 -5.45 21.94 1.48
C ARG A 95 -4.91 23.37 1.47
N VAL A 96 -5.18 24.08 0.41
CA VAL A 96 -4.86 25.48 0.24
C VAL A 96 -6.16 26.24 0.09
N ASP A 97 -6.40 27.23 0.94
CA ASP A 97 -7.62 28.03 0.93
C ASP A 97 -7.57 29.09 -0.17
N ASP A 98 -6.38 29.58 -0.53
CA ASP A 98 -6.17 30.52 -1.64
C ASP A 98 -5.85 29.76 -2.93
N PRO A 99 -6.76 29.70 -3.92
CA PRO A 99 -6.52 28.99 -5.16
C PRO A 99 -5.47 29.65 -6.07
N ASP A 100 -5.07 30.89 -5.77
CA ASP A 100 -4.09 31.66 -6.53
C ASP A 100 -2.67 31.54 -5.96
N ALA A 101 -2.49 30.86 -4.81
CA ALA A 101 -1.18 30.59 -4.24
C ALA A 101 -0.38 29.59 -5.11
N ALA A 102 0.78 29.99 -5.60
CA ALA A 102 1.68 29.16 -6.41
C ALA A 102 2.50 28.22 -5.53
N ILE A 103 1.89 27.13 -5.05
CA ILE A 103 2.50 26.18 -4.12
C ILE A 103 2.50 24.72 -4.63
N HIS A 104 1.85 24.45 -5.76
CA HIS A 104 1.79 23.12 -6.36
C HIS A 104 2.92 22.96 -7.38
N MET A 105 3.64 21.86 -7.34
CA MET A 105 4.52 21.50 -8.42
C MET A 105 3.74 21.37 -9.74
N ARG A 106 4.28 21.88 -10.84
CA ARG A 106 3.63 21.81 -12.15
C ARG A 106 3.32 20.37 -12.54
N ALA A 107 4.24 19.44 -12.31
CA ALA A 107 4.05 18.03 -12.60
C ALA A 107 2.85 17.40 -11.84
N ASP A 108 2.58 17.85 -10.60
CA ASP A 108 1.42 17.39 -9.82
C ASP A 108 0.11 17.88 -10.44
N GLY A 109 0.11 19.07 -11.04
CA GLY A 109 -1.03 19.60 -11.78
C GLY A 109 -1.36 18.80 -13.03
N GLU A 110 -0.35 18.39 -13.78
CA GLU A 110 -0.53 17.53 -14.96
C GLU A 110 -1.14 16.17 -14.57
N ALA A 111 -0.68 15.58 -13.47
CA ALA A 111 -1.26 14.34 -12.95
C ALA A 111 -2.76 14.49 -12.60
N ALA A 112 -3.14 15.62 -11.99
CA ALA A 112 -4.54 15.90 -11.66
C ALA A 112 -5.44 16.08 -12.90
N ALA A 113 -4.90 16.55 -14.02
CA ALA A 113 -5.64 16.74 -15.26
C ALA A 113 -6.21 15.44 -15.86
N TYR A 114 -5.56 14.29 -15.58
CA TYR A 114 -6.12 13.00 -16.02
C TYR A 114 -7.49 12.71 -15.41
N ALA A 115 -7.81 13.24 -14.23
CA ALA A 115 -9.12 13.07 -13.60
C ALA A 115 -10.25 13.70 -14.45
N GLN A 116 -10.01 14.85 -15.08
CA GLN A 116 -10.96 15.51 -15.96
C GLN A 116 -11.32 14.63 -17.17
N ARG A 117 -10.33 13.97 -17.78
CA ARG A 117 -10.56 13.07 -18.93
C ARG A 117 -11.50 11.93 -18.60
N PHE A 118 -11.39 11.36 -17.38
CA PHE A 118 -12.32 10.31 -16.93
C PHE A 118 -13.76 10.84 -16.77
N VAL A 119 -13.93 12.06 -16.28
CA VAL A 119 -15.25 12.70 -16.17
C VAL A 119 -15.83 12.96 -17.56
N GLU A 120 -15.04 13.43 -18.52
CA GLU A 120 -15.44 13.64 -19.91
C GLU A 120 -15.88 12.34 -20.61
N LEU A 121 -15.31 11.21 -20.22
CA LEU A 121 -15.74 9.88 -20.67
C LEU A 121 -17.01 9.38 -19.97
N GLY A 122 -17.62 10.19 -19.09
CA GLY A 122 -18.91 9.89 -18.44
C GLY A 122 -18.80 9.23 -17.06
N LEU A 123 -17.60 9.12 -16.48
CA LEU A 123 -17.49 8.63 -15.10
C LEU A 123 -17.98 9.68 -14.11
N ASN A 124 -18.64 9.22 -13.04
CA ASN A 124 -19.09 10.12 -11.98
C ASN A 124 -17.87 10.73 -11.24
N PRO A 125 -17.82 12.06 -11.02
CA PRO A 125 -16.71 12.74 -10.36
C PRO A 125 -16.35 12.15 -8.98
N ASP A 126 -17.34 11.70 -8.19
CA ASP A 126 -17.09 11.09 -6.89
C ASP A 126 -16.37 9.76 -7.02
N GLN A 127 -16.69 8.99 -8.05
CA GLN A 127 -16.01 7.72 -8.36
C GLN A 127 -14.59 7.97 -8.85
N VAL A 128 -14.36 8.99 -9.68
CA VAL A 128 -13.02 9.39 -10.14
C VAL A 128 -12.13 9.76 -8.94
N VAL A 129 -12.63 10.62 -8.04
CA VAL A 129 -11.89 10.99 -6.81
C VAL A 129 -11.59 9.79 -5.94
N LEU A 130 -12.51 8.82 -5.84
CA LEU A 130 -12.29 7.58 -5.10
C LEU A 130 -11.18 6.72 -5.72
N VAL A 131 -11.20 6.54 -7.05
CA VAL A 131 -10.16 5.81 -7.79
C VAL A 131 -8.79 6.47 -7.59
N VAL A 132 -8.71 7.78 -7.76
CA VAL A 132 -7.48 8.55 -7.54
C VAL A 132 -6.94 8.36 -6.13
N ARG A 133 -7.80 8.40 -5.10
CA ARG A 133 -7.38 8.18 -3.71
C ARG A 133 -6.77 6.80 -3.50
N VAL A 134 -7.44 5.75 -3.97
CA VAL A 134 -6.96 4.37 -3.81
C VAL A 134 -5.64 4.14 -4.54
N LEU A 135 -5.49 4.71 -5.75
CA LEU A 135 -4.24 4.66 -6.49
C LEU A 135 -3.12 5.41 -5.75
N ALA A 136 -3.40 6.62 -5.26
CA ALA A 136 -2.42 7.42 -4.53
C ALA A 136 -1.94 6.72 -3.25
N GLU A 137 -2.85 6.13 -2.46
CA GLU A 137 -2.52 5.35 -1.27
C GLU A 137 -1.60 4.17 -1.61
N GLY A 138 -1.94 3.39 -2.65
CA GLY A 138 -1.13 2.26 -3.09
C GLY A 138 0.24 2.66 -3.63
N LEU A 139 0.30 3.72 -4.43
CA LEU A 139 1.53 4.25 -5.00
C LEU A 139 2.42 4.91 -3.95
N SER A 140 1.86 5.55 -2.92
CA SER A 140 2.62 6.09 -1.80
C SER A 140 3.41 4.99 -1.06
N HIS A 141 2.76 3.88 -0.73
CA HIS A 141 3.45 2.74 -0.12
C HIS A 141 4.52 2.15 -1.05
N ALA A 142 4.23 2.02 -2.36
CA ALA A 142 5.21 1.56 -3.33
C ALA A 142 6.42 2.51 -3.40
N ALA A 143 6.20 3.82 -3.41
CA ALA A 143 7.25 4.83 -3.44
C ALA A 143 8.16 4.77 -2.20
N GLU A 144 7.60 4.53 -1.00
CA GLU A 144 8.39 4.34 0.22
C GLU A 144 9.33 3.12 0.12
N VAL A 145 8.80 1.99 -0.35
CA VAL A 145 9.60 0.76 -0.53
C VAL A 145 10.69 0.98 -1.60
N MET A 146 10.35 1.64 -2.71
CA MET A 146 11.30 1.96 -3.77
C MET A 146 12.40 2.91 -3.28
N ARG A 147 12.04 3.94 -2.50
CA ARG A 147 12.99 4.86 -1.89
C ARG A 147 13.98 4.12 -0.99
N TYR A 148 13.49 3.23 -0.13
CA TYR A 148 14.35 2.42 0.74
C TYR A 148 15.29 1.52 -0.07
N ALA A 149 14.79 0.81 -1.07
CA ALA A 149 15.58 -0.03 -1.94
C ALA A 149 16.65 0.76 -2.73
N ALA A 150 16.29 1.94 -3.24
CA ALA A 150 17.22 2.84 -3.93
C ALA A 150 18.33 3.32 -2.99
N LEU A 151 17.99 3.78 -1.78
CA LEU A 151 18.99 4.20 -0.80
C LEU A 151 19.93 3.05 -0.43
N ALA A 152 19.42 1.84 -0.19
CA ALA A 152 20.24 0.67 0.11
C ALA A 152 21.21 0.32 -1.03
N ALA A 153 20.82 0.58 -2.28
CA ALA A 153 21.68 0.31 -3.45
C ALA A 153 22.79 1.35 -3.64
N ILE A 154 22.54 2.62 -3.27
CA ILE A 154 23.50 3.74 -3.51
C ILE A 154 24.36 4.09 -2.30
N MET A 155 23.84 3.87 -1.07
CA MET A 155 24.58 4.17 0.15
C MET A 155 25.71 3.16 0.35
N ARG A 156 26.94 3.67 0.33
CA ARG A 156 28.16 2.88 0.60
C ARG A 156 28.93 3.54 1.75
N PRO A 157 29.49 2.77 2.67
CA PRO A 157 30.33 3.34 3.73
C PRO A 157 31.49 4.14 3.11
N GLY A 158 31.63 5.40 3.51
CA GLY A 158 32.68 6.31 3.04
C GLY A 158 32.40 6.98 1.70
N ALA A 159 31.23 6.80 1.08
CA ALA A 159 30.86 7.55 -0.12
C ALA A 159 30.65 9.02 0.21
N SER A 160 31.20 9.94 -0.64
CA SER A 160 30.98 11.37 -0.53
C SER A 160 29.55 11.78 -0.91
N GLU A 161 29.12 12.97 -0.49
CA GLU A 161 27.82 13.53 -0.88
C GLU A 161 27.63 13.57 -2.41
N LEU A 162 28.70 13.95 -3.14
CA LEU A 162 28.70 13.99 -4.60
C LEU A 162 28.52 12.61 -5.22
N GLU A 163 29.24 11.59 -4.74
CA GLU A 163 29.10 10.22 -5.24
C GLU A 163 27.68 9.67 -5.03
N ILE A 164 27.08 9.95 -3.86
CA ILE A 164 25.70 9.56 -3.58
C ILE A 164 24.71 10.27 -4.51
N ALA A 165 24.87 11.57 -4.73
CA ALA A 165 24.01 12.35 -5.62
C ALA A 165 24.10 11.87 -7.07
N GLN A 166 25.30 11.60 -7.57
CA GLN A 166 25.53 11.07 -8.92
C GLN A 166 24.95 9.67 -9.09
N ALA A 167 25.20 8.78 -8.13
CA ALA A 167 24.64 7.43 -8.14
C ALA A 167 23.10 7.44 -8.09
N SER A 168 22.51 8.31 -7.27
CA SER A 168 21.07 8.48 -7.19
C SER A 168 20.48 8.96 -8.51
N LYS A 169 21.05 10.02 -9.11
CA LYS A 169 20.60 10.52 -10.42
C LYS A 169 20.70 9.45 -11.50
N ALA A 170 21.81 8.72 -11.56
CA ALA A 170 22.00 7.66 -12.54
C ALA A 170 20.95 6.55 -12.39
N LEU A 171 20.70 6.10 -11.16
CA LEU A 171 19.69 5.08 -10.85
C LEU A 171 18.29 5.53 -11.27
N VAL A 172 17.89 6.74 -10.88
CA VAL A 172 16.56 7.28 -11.20
C VAL A 172 16.39 7.49 -12.71
N SER A 173 17.46 7.93 -13.42
CA SER A 173 17.44 8.08 -14.87
C SER A 173 17.27 6.75 -15.61
N GLN A 174 17.76 5.64 -15.05
CA GLN A 174 17.61 4.31 -15.64
C GLN A 174 16.26 3.69 -15.33
N ILE A 175 15.76 3.84 -14.09
CA ILE A 175 14.52 3.21 -13.64
C ILE A 175 13.29 4.03 -14.03
N GLY A 176 13.36 5.35 -13.97
CA GLY A 176 12.24 6.26 -14.18
C GLY A 176 11.40 5.96 -15.42
N PRO A 177 12.01 5.80 -16.61
CA PRO A 177 11.26 5.49 -17.83
C PRO A 177 10.51 4.15 -17.80
N GLN A 178 10.89 3.23 -16.91
CA GLN A 178 10.30 1.90 -16.82
C GLN A 178 9.14 1.85 -15.81
N LEU A 179 9.03 2.83 -14.90
CA LEU A 179 7.99 2.83 -13.85
C LEU A 179 6.58 2.93 -14.42
N GLY A 180 6.36 3.83 -15.37
CA GLY A 180 5.04 4.00 -16.01
C GLY A 180 4.55 2.70 -16.65
N PRO A 181 5.28 2.11 -17.60
CA PRO A 181 4.91 0.83 -18.21
C PRO A 181 4.73 -0.31 -17.21
N MET A 182 5.57 -0.39 -16.18
CA MET A 182 5.45 -1.41 -15.15
C MET A 182 4.13 -1.27 -14.37
N ILE A 183 3.79 -0.07 -13.90
CA ILE A 183 2.57 0.21 -13.16
C ILE A 183 1.35 -0.07 -14.04
N GLU A 184 1.36 0.35 -15.30
CA GLU A 184 0.30 0.10 -16.27
C GLU A 184 0.05 -1.40 -16.44
N GLN A 185 1.08 -2.20 -16.69
CA GLN A 185 0.95 -3.64 -16.88
C GLN A 185 0.45 -4.34 -15.61
N MET A 186 0.94 -3.94 -14.43
CA MET A 186 0.47 -4.47 -13.15
C MET A 186 -1.01 -4.13 -12.92
N LEU A 187 -1.43 -2.89 -13.23
CA LEU A 187 -2.82 -2.47 -13.10
C LEU A 187 -3.71 -3.26 -14.07
N PHE A 188 -3.31 -3.41 -15.33
CA PHE A 188 -4.08 -4.20 -16.32
C PHE A 188 -4.17 -5.68 -15.94
N MET A 189 -3.11 -6.25 -15.36
CA MET A 189 -3.14 -7.60 -14.82
C MET A 189 -4.21 -7.72 -13.71
N GLN A 190 -4.23 -6.79 -12.76
CA GLN A 190 -5.21 -6.78 -11.68
C GLN A 190 -6.64 -6.56 -12.19
N LEU A 191 -6.84 -5.68 -13.17
CA LEU A 191 -8.16 -5.46 -13.80
C LEU A 191 -8.66 -6.72 -14.49
N ARG A 192 -7.82 -7.40 -15.28
CA ARG A 192 -8.19 -8.68 -15.93
C ARG A 192 -8.62 -9.72 -14.90
N HIS A 193 -7.81 -9.88 -13.84
CA HIS A 193 -8.12 -10.83 -12.77
C HIS A 193 -9.44 -10.51 -12.05
N THR A 194 -9.72 -9.22 -11.82
CA THR A 194 -10.99 -8.78 -11.23
C THR A 194 -12.16 -9.04 -12.17
N MET A 195 -12.00 -8.78 -13.48
CA MET A 195 -13.06 -9.05 -14.49
C MET A 195 -13.36 -10.53 -14.64
N GLU A 196 -12.34 -11.39 -14.61
CA GLU A 196 -12.54 -12.87 -14.65
C GLU A 196 -13.34 -13.36 -13.44
N THR A 197 -13.03 -12.83 -12.25
CA THR A 197 -13.74 -13.18 -11.01
C THR A 197 -15.20 -12.68 -11.02
N GLU A 198 -15.48 -11.54 -11.66
CA GLU A 198 -16.83 -10.97 -11.76
C GLU A 198 -17.67 -11.60 -12.88
N ALA A 199 -17.05 -12.17 -13.92
CA ALA A 199 -17.76 -12.87 -14.97
C ALA A 199 -18.52 -14.12 -14.45
N VAL A 200 -18.08 -14.69 -13.34
CA VAL A 200 -18.76 -15.79 -12.64
C VAL A 200 -20.11 -15.36 -12.07
N ASN A 201 -20.32 -14.06 -11.84
CA ASN A 201 -21.58 -13.49 -11.31
C ASN A 201 -22.65 -13.18 -12.40
N ALA A 202 -22.58 -13.77 -13.58
CA ALA A 202 -23.62 -13.64 -14.63
C ALA A 202 -25.02 -14.06 -14.12
N ALA A 203 -25.09 -14.97 -13.15
CA ALA A 203 -26.34 -15.38 -12.49
C ALA A 203 -26.97 -14.24 -11.66
N GLU A 204 -26.19 -13.33 -11.09
CA GLU A 204 -26.70 -12.17 -10.34
C GLU A 204 -27.29 -11.09 -11.26
N ARG A 205 -26.73 -10.92 -12.47
CA ARG A 205 -27.32 -10.06 -13.51
C ARG A 205 -28.68 -10.54 -13.98
N ALA A 206 -28.87 -11.86 -14.10
CA ALA A 206 -30.15 -12.45 -14.47
C ALA A 206 -31.22 -12.24 -13.38
N ALA A 207 -30.82 -12.01 -12.13
CA ALA A 207 -31.71 -11.72 -11.00
C ALA A 207 -32.10 -10.24 -10.87
N GLY A 208 -31.65 -9.34 -11.75
CA GLY A 208 -32.05 -7.92 -11.78
C GLY A 208 -31.53 -7.08 -10.61
N LYS A 209 -30.53 -7.54 -9.89
CA LYS A 209 -29.94 -6.79 -8.76
C LYS A 209 -28.91 -5.78 -9.27
N PRO A 210 -28.98 -4.48 -8.87
CA PRO A 210 -27.99 -3.49 -9.28
C PRO A 210 -26.63 -3.80 -8.66
N LEU A 211 -25.58 -3.80 -9.47
CA LEU A 211 -24.19 -3.82 -9.02
C LEU A 211 -23.77 -2.39 -8.60
N PRO A 212 -23.02 -2.20 -7.51
CA PRO A 212 -22.48 -3.15 -6.54
C PRO A 212 -23.32 -3.25 -5.26
N GLY A 213 -23.99 -4.40 -5.04
CA GLY A 213 -24.76 -4.68 -3.83
C GLY A 213 -23.98 -5.50 -2.79
N ALA A 214 -24.57 -5.63 -1.59
CA ALA A 214 -24.10 -6.60 -0.63
C ALA A 214 -24.29 -8.02 -1.17
N ARG A 215 -23.27 -8.87 -1.03
CA ARG A 215 -23.30 -10.27 -1.46
C ARG A 215 -22.86 -11.18 -0.33
N GLU A 216 -23.28 -12.42 -0.37
CA GLU A 216 -22.82 -13.40 0.59
C GLU A 216 -21.37 -13.77 0.29
N VAL A 217 -20.53 -13.67 1.30
CA VAL A 217 -19.10 -13.98 1.24
C VAL A 217 -18.63 -14.60 2.54
N THR A 218 -17.58 -15.39 2.44
CA THR A 218 -16.81 -15.86 3.57
C THR A 218 -15.56 -15.04 3.72
N VAL A 219 -15.29 -14.60 4.94
CA VAL A 219 -14.14 -13.76 5.32
C VAL A 219 -13.30 -14.51 6.32
N ALA A 220 -11.99 -14.46 6.15
CA ALA A 220 -11.02 -14.99 7.11
C ALA A 220 -10.00 -13.92 7.50
N PHE A 221 -9.63 -13.94 8.77
CA PHE A 221 -8.42 -13.29 9.27
C PHE A 221 -7.50 -14.36 9.85
N ALA A 222 -6.19 -14.19 9.62
CA ALA A 222 -5.16 -14.93 10.30
C ALA A 222 -4.14 -13.94 10.89
N ASP A 223 -3.75 -14.14 12.14
CA ASP A 223 -3.04 -13.18 12.99
C ASP A 223 -1.89 -13.85 13.72
N LEU A 224 -0.73 -13.20 13.82
CA LEU A 224 0.43 -13.69 14.55
C LEU A 224 0.21 -13.61 16.06
N VAL A 225 0.42 -14.71 16.74
CA VAL A 225 0.22 -14.76 18.19
C VAL A 225 1.41 -14.10 18.90
N GLY A 226 1.09 -13.09 19.72
CA GLY A 226 2.09 -12.44 20.57
C GLY A 226 2.92 -11.36 19.87
N PHE A 227 2.57 -10.96 18.65
CA PHE A 227 3.32 -9.96 17.88
C PHE A 227 3.50 -8.63 18.63
N THR A 228 2.46 -8.13 19.32
CA THR A 228 2.56 -6.91 20.13
C THR A 228 3.62 -7.04 21.24
N ARG A 229 3.72 -8.20 21.89
CA ARG A 229 4.76 -8.44 22.90
C ARG A 229 6.14 -8.61 22.28
N LEU A 230 6.20 -9.20 21.10
CA LEU A 230 7.44 -9.36 20.35
C LEU A 230 8.04 -7.98 20.03
N GLY A 231 7.21 -6.98 19.74
CA GLY A 231 7.63 -5.59 19.52
C GLY A 231 8.28 -4.89 20.70
N GLU A 232 8.19 -5.45 21.90
CA GLU A 232 8.91 -4.97 23.08
C GLU A 232 10.34 -5.54 23.17
N VAL A 233 10.65 -6.58 22.38
CA VAL A 233 11.88 -7.39 22.52
C VAL A 233 12.74 -7.36 21.26
N VAL A 234 12.14 -7.34 20.07
CA VAL A 234 12.86 -7.35 18.79
C VAL A 234 12.87 -5.97 18.14
N SER A 235 13.77 -5.76 17.20
CA SER A 235 13.88 -4.50 16.47
C SER A 235 12.66 -4.23 15.57
N PRO A 236 12.34 -2.97 15.25
CA PRO A 236 11.29 -2.63 14.28
C PRO A 236 11.50 -3.28 12.91
N GLU A 237 12.75 -3.44 12.48
CA GLU A 237 13.12 -4.10 11.22
C GLU A 237 12.73 -5.58 11.23
N GLU A 238 13.02 -6.30 12.32
CA GLU A 238 12.66 -7.71 12.48
C GLU A 238 11.14 -7.89 12.50
N LEU A 239 10.40 -7.00 13.17
CA LEU A 239 8.94 -6.99 13.12
C LEU A 239 8.40 -6.78 11.70
N GLY A 240 8.96 -5.83 10.96
CA GLY A 240 8.61 -5.59 9.57
C GLY A 240 8.88 -6.80 8.67
N GLN A 241 9.99 -7.52 8.90
CA GLN A 241 10.32 -8.75 8.18
C GLN A 241 9.34 -9.88 8.48
N LEU A 242 8.92 -10.06 9.74
CA LEU A 242 7.92 -11.06 10.12
C LEU A 242 6.55 -10.78 9.47
N ALA A 243 6.08 -9.53 9.48
CA ALA A 243 4.84 -9.14 8.82
C ALA A 243 4.90 -9.35 7.29
N SER A 244 6.03 -8.99 6.66
CA SER A 244 6.27 -9.18 5.23
C SER A 244 6.32 -10.67 4.86
N ARG A 245 6.94 -11.49 5.69
CA ARG A 245 7.01 -12.95 5.51
C ARG A 245 5.63 -13.59 5.62
N LEU A 246 4.80 -13.17 6.59
CA LEU A 246 3.41 -13.61 6.68
C LEU A 246 2.63 -13.27 5.41
N ALA A 247 2.79 -12.04 4.90
CA ALA A 247 2.15 -11.61 3.66
C ALA A 247 2.60 -12.44 2.44
N GLY A 248 3.87 -12.85 2.38
CA GLY A 248 4.41 -13.75 1.36
C GLY A 248 3.75 -15.13 1.44
N LEU A 249 3.81 -15.78 2.61
CA LEU A 249 3.18 -17.09 2.84
C LEU A 249 1.68 -17.08 2.54
N ALA A 250 0.99 -16.01 2.93
CA ALA A 250 -0.44 -15.86 2.65
C ALA A 250 -0.74 -15.80 1.14
N ARG A 251 0.09 -15.12 0.35
CA ARG A 251 -0.04 -15.10 -1.11
C ARG A 251 0.29 -16.44 -1.75
N ASP A 252 1.32 -17.12 -1.28
CA ASP A 252 1.78 -18.41 -1.81
C ASP A 252 0.72 -19.51 -1.67
N VAL A 253 -0.06 -19.50 -0.58
CA VAL A 253 -1.15 -20.46 -0.37
C VAL A 253 -2.46 -20.05 -1.05
N THR A 254 -2.57 -18.80 -1.53
CA THR A 254 -3.81 -18.29 -2.12
C THR A 254 -3.96 -18.78 -3.56
N ALA A 255 -5.10 -19.38 -3.84
CA ALA A 255 -5.49 -19.79 -5.20
C ALA A 255 -6.96 -19.40 -5.48
N PRO A 256 -7.32 -19.11 -6.75
CA PRO A 256 -8.72 -18.86 -7.09
C PRO A 256 -9.63 -20.01 -6.64
N PRO A 257 -10.83 -19.71 -6.12
CA PRO A 257 -11.53 -18.41 -6.09
C PRO A 257 -11.23 -17.55 -4.85
N VAL A 258 -10.29 -17.96 -3.99
CA VAL A 258 -9.92 -17.19 -2.79
C VAL A 258 -9.12 -15.95 -3.20
N ARG A 259 -9.43 -14.83 -2.57
CA ARG A 259 -8.73 -13.56 -2.76
C ARG A 259 -8.01 -13.14 -1.48
N PHE A 260 -6.71 -12.92 -1.59
CA PHE A 260 -5.97 -12.17 -0.60
C PHE A 260 -6.35 -10.68 -0.75
N ILE A 261 -6.82 -10.06 0.34
CA ILE A 261 -7.31 -8.68 0.31
C ILE A 261 -6.21 -7.72 0.76
N LYS A 262 -5.67 -7.91 1.96
CA LYS A 262 -4.67 -7.00 2.54
C LYS A 262 -3.96 -7.62 3.73
N THR A 263 -2.87 -6.96 4.12
CA THR A 263 -2.27 -7.09 5.44
C THR A 263 -2.76 -5.96 6.35
N ILE A 264 -2.88 -6.24 7.65
CA ILE A 264 -3.23 -5.26 8.68
C ILE A 264 -2.25 -5.49 9.84
N GLY A 265 -1.09 -4.83 9.79
CA GLY A 265 -0.01 -5.11 10.72
C GLY A 265 0.46 -6.56 10.60
N ASP A 266 0.25 -7.34 11.64
CA ASP A 266 0.57 -8.76 11.77
C ASP A 266 -0.57 -9.71 11.41
N ALA A 267 -1.63 -9.20 10.81
CA ALA A 267 -2.77 -9.98 10.33
C ALA A 267 -2.92 -9.92 8.82
N VAL A 268 -3.48 -10.98 8.24
CA VAL A 268 -3.86 -11.06 6.83
C VAL A 268 -5.36 -11.32 6.69
N MET A 269 -5.95 -10.76 5.63
CA MET A 269 -7.37 -10.89 5.33
C MET A 269 -7.59 -11.57 3.98
N PHE A 270 -8.48 -12.54 3.97
CA PHE A 270 -8.93 -13.25 2.76
C PHE A 270 -10.45 -13.16 2.62
N VAL A 271 -10.91 -13.25 1.38
CA VAL A 271 -12.35 -13.33 1.05
C VAL A 271 -12.57 -14.35 -0.06
N CYS A 272 -13.67 -15.10 0.03
CA CYS A 272 -14.13 -16.02 -0.98
C CYS A 272 -15.66 -16.04 -1.03
N PRO A 273 -16.31 -16.22 -2.18
CA PRO A 273 -17.74 -16.48 -2.24
C PRO A 273 -18.14 -17.76 -1.50
N GLU A 274 -17.31 -18.79 -1.57
CA GLU A 274 -17.58 -20.10 -0.98
C GLU A 274 -16.70 -20.36 0.26
N PRO A 275 -17.24 -20.97 1.33
CA PRO A 275 -16.50 -21.19 2.56
C PRO A 275 -15.44 -22.30 2.47
N ALA A 276 -15.66 -23.38 1.70
CA ALA A 276 -14.75 -24.52 1.68
C ALA A 276 -13.37 -24.19 1.08
N PRO A 277 -13.24 -23.52 -0.09
CA PRO A 277 -11.95 -23.10 -0.61
C PRO A 277 -11.20 -22.15 0.33
N LEU A 278 -11.93 -21.22 1.00
CA LEU A 278 -11.31 -20.31 1.94
C LEU A 278 -10.74 -21.04 3.14
N LEU A 279 -11.50 -21.97 3.67
CA LEU A 279 -11.09 -22.77 4.82
C LEU A 279 -9.84 -23.62 4.51
N ASP A 280 -9.78 -24.20 3.31
CA ASP A 280 -8.61 -24.93 2.82
C ASP A 280 -7.34 -24.04 2.77
N VAL A 281 -7.44 -22.83 2.23
CA VAL A 281 -6.34 -21.84 2.18
C VAL A 281 -5.89 -21.45 3.58
N VAL A 282 -6.83 -21.17 4.49
CA VAL A 282 -6.50 -20.77 5.87
C VAL A 282 -5.83 -21.90 6.64
N LEU A 283 -6.29 -23.14 6.47
CA LEU A 283 -5.67 -24.32 7.07
C LEU A 283 -4.25 -24.54 6.53
N LYS A 284 -4.05 -24.42 5.20
CA LYS A 284 -2.72 -24.50 4.57
C LYS A 284 -1.78 -23.44 5.14
N LEU A 285 -2.26 -22.20 5.32
CA LEU A 285 -1.44 -21.13 5.88
C LEU A 285 -1.00 -21.45 7.31
N VAL A 286 -1.93 -21.90 8.17
CA VAL A 286 -1.60 -22.26 9.56
C VAL A 286 -0.62 -23.43 9.60
N GLU A 287 -0.81 -24.46 8.76
CA GLU A 287 0.08 -25.60 8.63
C GLU A 287 1.49 -25.18 8.15
N ALA A 288 1.58 -24.30 7.14
CA ALA A 288 2.85 -23.80 6.61
C ALA A 288 3.66 -23.05 7.69
N VAL A 289 2.99 -22.27 8.52
CA VAL A 289 3.61 -21.55 9.64
C VAL A 289 3.99 -22.50 10.79
N ASP A 290 3.18 -23.49 11.10
CA ASP A 290 3.48 -24.45 12.18
C ASP A 290 4.71 -25.35 11.88
N THR A 291 5.14 -25.45 10.62
CA THR A 291 6.38 -26.16 10.24
C THR A 291 7.64 -25.34 10.48
N ASP A 292 7.51 -24.04 10.71
CA ASP A 292 8.61 -23.12 10.93
C ASP A 292 8.75 -22.78 12.43
N ASN A 293 9.74 -23.35 13.09
CA ASN A 293 9.94 -23.16 14.53
C ASN A 293 10.37 -21.74 14.92
N ASP A 294 10.90 -20.96 13.96
CA ASP A 294 11.38 -19.59 14.18
C ASP A 294 10.29 -18.55 13.88
N PHE A 295 9.13 -19.01 13.43
CA PHE A 295 8.02 -18.12 13.11
C PHE A 295 6.92 -18.16 14.19
N PRO A 296 6.37 -17.00 14.62
CA PRO A 296 5.27 -16.98 15.58
C PRO A 296 4.06 -17.75 15.05
N ARG A 297 3.42 -18.54 15.92
CA ARG A 297 2.22 -19.28 15.54
C ARG A 297 1.10 -18.37 15.07
N LEU A 298 0.32 -18.84 14.10
CA LEU A 298 -0.90 -18.18 13.66
C LEU A 298 -2.11 -18.63 14.49
N ARG A 299 -3.10 -17.76 14.52
CA ARG A 299 -4.49 -18.06 14.88
C ARG A 299 -5.39 -17.50 13.79
N ALA A 300 -6.47 -18.19 13.47
CA ALA A 300 -7.37 -17.75 12.41
C ALA A 300 -8.83 -17.83 12.82
N GLY A 301 -9.63 -16.94 12.25
CA GLY A 301 -11.08 -16.87 12.44
C GLY A 301 -11.79 -16.67 11.11
N VAL A 302 -12.88 -17.42 10.89
CA VAL A 302 -13.64 -17.43 9.64
C VAL A 302 -15.12 -17.21 9.92
N SER A 303 -15.78 -16.41 9.09
CA SER A 303 -17.24 -16.16 9.17
C SER A 303 -17.82 -15.88 7.79
N SER A 304 -19.06 -16.34 7.56
CA SER A 304 -19.83 -16.08 6.33
C SER A 304 -21.00 -15.14 6.59
N GLY A 305 -21.43 -14.42 5.57
CA GLY A 305 -22.59 -13.54 5.59
C GLY A 305 -22.54 -12.43 4.55
N MET A 306 -23.51 -11.52 4.63
CA MET A 306 -23.62 -10.41 3.68
C MET A 306 -22.57 -9.34 3.93
N ALA A 307 -21.79 -9.01 2.90
CA ALA A 307 -20.82 -7.91 2.91
C ALA A 307 -20.77 -7.19 1.57
N VAL A 308 -20.31 -5.95 1.59
CA VAL A 308 -20.13 -5.09 0.42
C VAL A 308 -18.65 -4.79 0.23
N SER A 309 -18.18 -4.89 -1.01
CA SER A 309 -16.84 -4.41 -1.39
C SER A 309 -16.90 -2.93 -1.74
N ARG A 310 -16.01 -2.13 -1.16
CA ARG A 310 -15.88 -0.71 -1.47
C ARG A 310 -14.41 -0.30 -1.39
N ALA A 311 -13.91 0.33 -2.45
CA ALA A 311 -12.52 0.80 -2.53
C ALA A 311 -11.47 -0.30 -2.25
N GLY A 312 -11.72 -1.54 -2.72
CA GLY A 312 -10.81 -2.67 -2.51
C GLY A 312 -10.93 -3.34 -1.14
N ASP A 313 -11.71 -2.78 -0.21
CA ASP A 313 -11.98 -3.35 1.11
C ASP A 313 -13.39 -3.93 1.23
N TRP A 314 -13.63 -4.69 2.30
CA TRP A 314 -14.91 -5.33 2.57
C TRP A 314 -15.52 -4.83 3.87
N PHE A 315 -16.83 -4.59 3.84
CA PHE A 315 -17.61 -4.08 4.96
C PHE A 315 -18.85 -4.94 5.18
N GLY A 316 -19.08 -5.33 6.41
CA GLY A 316 -20.25 -6.12 6.78
C GLY A 316 -20.05 -6.95 8.05
N SER A 317 -21.12 -7.61 8.47
CA SER A 317 -21.11 -8.45 9.67
C SER A 317 -20.03 -9.54 9.64
N PRO A 318 -19.81 -10.29 8.53
CA PRO A 318 -18.82 -11.36 8.51
C PRO A 318 -17.40 -10.87 8.72
N VAL A 319 -17.06 -9.66 8.27
CA VAL A 319 -15.74 -9.05 8.48
C VAL A 319 -15.49 -8.83 9.98
N ASN A 320 -16.45 -8.23 10.65
CA ASN A 320 -16.37 -7.97 12.09
C ASN A 320 -16.33 -9.28 12.90
N VAL A 321 -17.19 -10.25 12.55
CA VAL A 321 -17.23 -11.54 13.25
C VAL A 321 -15.94 -12.30 13.05
N ALA A 322 -15.43 -12.45 11.81
CA ALA A 322 -14.18 -13.16 11.53
C ALA A 322 -13.00 -12.56 12.31
N SER A 323 -12.85 -11.23 12.33
CA SER A 323 -11.81 -10.54 13.12
C SER A 323 -11.93 -10.85 14.62
N ARG A 324 -13.14 -10.85 15.18
CA ARG A 324 -13.34 -11.17 16.60
C ARG A 324 -13.13 -12.64 16.92
N VAL A 325 -13.51 -13.54 16.01
CA VAL A 325 -13.25 -14.98 16.12
C VAL A 325 -11.75 -15.26 16.12
N THR A 326 -10.98 -14.58 15.26
CA THR A 326 -9.50 -14.65 15.26
C THR A 326 -8.94 -14.28 16.63
N GLY A 327 -9.43 -13.19 17.24
CA GLY A 327 -8.95 -12.73 18.54
C GLY A 327 -9.18 -13.71 19.70
N VAL A 328 -10.15 -14.63 19.60
CA VAL A 328 -10.44 -15.66 20.62
C VAL A 328 -9.91 -17.04 20.24
N ALA A 329 -9.32 -17.20 19.06
CA ALA A 329 -8.69 -18.44 18.63
C ALA A 329 -7.37 -18.69 19.39
N ARG A 330 -7.10 -19.97 19.70
CA ARG A 330 -5.83 -20.38 20.31
C ARG A 330 -4.71 -20.43 19.24
N PRO A 331 -3.46 -20.28 19.64
CA PRO A 331 -2.31 -20.48 18.74
C PRO A 331 -2.39 -21.81 17.99
N GLY A 332 -2.11 -21.80 16.68
CA GLY A 332 -2.15 -22.99 15.81
C GLY A 332 -3.58 -23.49 15.54
N THR A 333 -4.63 -22.64 15.70
CA THR A 333 -6.01 -23.10 15.48
C THR A 333 -6.78 -22.21 14.53
N VAL A 334 -7.65 -22.85 13.75
CA VAL A 334 -8.66 -22.20 12.92
C VAL A 334 -10.02 -22.34 13.60
N LEU A 335 -10.64 -21.22 13.96
CA LEU A 335 -12.01 -21.18 14.45
C LEU A 335 -12.95 -20.67 13.37
N VAL A 336 -14.09 -21.30 13.23
CA VAL A 336 -15.15 -20.86 12.33
C VAL A 336 -16.43 -20.54 13.09
N ALA A 337 -17.15 -19.54 12.62
CA ALA A 337 -18.50 -19.26 13.10
C ALA A 337 -19.51 -20.32 12.59
N GLU A 338 -20.63 -20.48 13.27
CA GLU A 338 -21.74 -21.37 12.88
C GLU A 338 -22.13 -21.19 11.41
N SER A 339 -22.17 -19.94 10.90
CA SER A 339 -22.49 -19.60 9.51
C SER A 339 -21.56 -20.25 8.45
N VAL A 340 -20.33 -20.61 8.83
CA VAL A 340 -19.40 -21.35 7.99
C VAL A 340 -19.62 -22.86 8.17
N TRP A 341 -19.73 -23.31 9.42
CA TRP A 341 -19.84 -24.73 9.74
C TRP A 341 -21.11 -25.35 9.18
N ASP A 342 -22.24 -24.62 9.21
CA ASP A 342 -23.51 -25.07 8.64
C ASP A 342 -23.42 -25.41 7.13
N VAL A 343 -22.46 -24.80 6.41
CA VAL A 343 -22.25 -25.06 4.97
C VAL A 343 -21.25 -26.18 4.72
N VAL A 344 -20.14 -26.22 5.49
CA VAL A 344 -19.03 -27.14 5.21
C VAL A 344 -19.08 -28.44 6.00
N GLY A 345 -19.89 -28.49 7.08
CA GLY A 345 -19.88 -29.60 8.03
C GLY A 345 -20.37 -30.94 7.45
N GLU A 346 -21.18 -30.92 6.40
CA GLU A 346 -21.70 -32.11 5.73
C GLU A 346 -20.80 -32.64 4.62
N SER A 347 -19.78 -31.86 4.18
CA SER A 347 -18.92 -32.23 3.05
C SER A 347 -18.01 -33.43 3.30
N GLY A 348 -17.71 -33.72 4.57
CA GLY A 348 -16.72 -34.73 4.98
C GLY A 348 -15.25 -34.33 4.75
N GLU A 349 -15.01 -33.20 4.11
CA GLU A 349 -13.65 -32.68 3.84
C GLU A 349 -12.99 -32.11 5.09
N PHE A 350 -13.81 -31.63 6.03
CA PHE A 350 -13.37 -31.02 7.28
C PHE A 350 -13.94 -31.75 8.49
N SER A 351 -13.19 -31.75 9.57
CA SER A 351 -13.64 -32.20 10.89
C SER A 351 -13.64 -31.05 11.86
N ALA A 352 -14.63 -31.00 12.76
CA ALA A 352 -14.67 -29.94 13.75
C ALA A 352 -15.01 -30.45 15.14
N SER A 353 -14.58 -29.69 16.15
CA SER A 353 -15.01 -29.80 17.52
C SER A 353 -15.66 -28.50 17.97
N PHE A 354 -16.78 -28.59 18.69
CA PHE A 354 -17.45 -27.42 19.25
C PHE A 354 -16.53 -26.70 20.24
N ALA A 355 -16.31 -25.41 19.99
CA ALA A 355 -15.40 -24.57 20.79
C ALA A 355 -16.16 -23.62 21.76
N GLY A 356 -17.49 -23.78 21.82
CA GLY A 356 -18.37 -23.01 22.70
C GLY A 356 -19.10 -21.86 21.99
N ALA A 357 -20.07 -21.30 22.64
CA ALA A 357 -20.73 -20.06 22.24
C ALA A 357 -20.03 -18.87 22.90
N ARG A 358 -19.85 -17.79 22.19
CA ARG A 358 -19.12 -16.60 22.67
C ARG A 358 -19.87 -15.31 22.35
N ARG A 359 -19.96 -14.43 23.35
CA ARG A 359 -20.33 -13.02 23.12
C ARG A 359 -19.09 -12.27 22.61
N LEU A 360 -19.12 -11.90 21.35
CA LEU A 360 -18.03 -11.15 20.71
C LEU A 360 -18.31 -9.65 20.81
N LYS A 361 -17.28 -8.86 21.10
CA LYS A 361 -17.43 -7.40 21.25
C LYS A 361 -17.97 -6.78 19.95
N GLY A 362 -19.10 -6.06 20.03
CA GLY A 362 -19.74 -5.42 18.89
C GLY A 362 -20.59 -6.35 18.02
N VAL A 363 -20.77 -7.61 18.40
CA VAL A 363 -21.69 -8.56 17.77
C VAL A 363 -22.92 -8.72 18.65
N LYS A 364 -24.11 -8.56 18.07
CA LYS A 364 -25.37 -8.48 18.81
C LYS A 364 -25.74 -9.78 19.52
N ASN A 365 -25.49 -10.91 18.87
CA ASN A 365 -25.85 -12.24 19.35
C ASN A 365 -24.62 -13.05 19.75
N GLU A 366 -24.80 -14.09 20.56
CA GLU A 366 -23.77 -15.10 20.76
C GLU A 366 -23.47 -15.81 19.45
N VAL A 367 -22.19 -16.08 19.23
CA VAL A 367 -21.71 -16.81 18.05
C VAL A 367 -21.20 -18.18 18.49
N LYS A 368 -21.78 -19.25 17.96
CA LYS A 368 -21.25 -20.60 18.15
C LYS A 368 -20.00 -20.76 17.30
N LEU A 369 -18.96 -21.29 17.92
CA LEU A 369 -17.64 -21.45 17.31
C LEU A 369 -17.27 -22.92 17.26
N PHE A 370 -16.61 -23.28 16.14
CA PHE A 370 -16.11 -24.61 15.90
C PHE A 370 -14.64 -24.54 15.56
N ARG A 371 -13.83 -25.43 16.17
CA ARG A 371 -12.42 -25.60 15.78
C ARG A 371 -12.36 -26.59 14.63
N VAL A 372 -11.89 -26.14 13.48
CA VAL A 372 -11.84 -26.94 12.27
C VAL A 372 -10.43 -27.44 11.98
N ARG A 373 -10.34 -28.63 11.39
CA ARG A 373 -9.15 -29.29 10.88
C ARG A 373 -9.50 -29.97 9.55
N ARG A 374 -8.48 -30.37 8.79
CA ARG A 374 -8.70 -31.26 7.62
C ARG A 374 -9.30 -32.58 8.08
N GLY A 375 -10.28 -33.07 7.33
CA GLY A 375 -10.80 -34.42 7.49
C GLY A 375 -9.73 -35.44 7.10
N GLY A 376 -9.68 -36.57 7.83
CA GLY A 376 -8.68 -37.62 7.57
C GLY A 376 -7.52 -37.70 8.56
N TYR A 377 -7.33 -36.75 9.46
CA TYR A 377 -6.42 -36.89 10.59
C TYR A 377 -7.18 -37.50 11.78
N ILE A 378 -7.46 -38.80 11.70
CA ILE A 378 -7.68 -39.59 12.91
C ILE A 378 -6.27 -39.74 13.54
N ARG A 379 -5.93 -38.92 14.53
CA ARG A 379 -4.91 -39.31 15.48
C ARG A 379 -5.53 -40.43 16.30
N ASP A 380 -5.13 -41.67 16.03
CA ASP A 380 -5.30 -42.75 17.01
C ASP A 380 -4.65 -42.29 18.31
N ASN A 381 -5.51 -41.95 19.28
CA ASN A 381 -5.10 -41.80 20.66
C ASN A 381 -5.06 -43.23 21.26
N GLU A 382 -3.88 -43.80 21.39
CA GLU A 382 -3.56 -44.66 22.50
C GLU A 382 -2.98 -43.83 23.66
#